data_257321b0bf0a78c116ea4e21c17930e2
#
_entry.id   257321b0bf0a78c116ea4e21c17930e2
#
_cell.length_a   1.000
_cell.length_b   1.000
_cell.length_c   1.000
_cell.angle_alpha   90.00
_cell.angle_beta   90.00
_cell.angle_gamma   90.00
#
_symmetry.space_group_name_H-M   'P 1'
#
loop_
_entity.id
_entity.type
_entity.pdbx_description
1 polymer ?
#
loop_
_entity_poly.entity_id
_entity_poly.type
_entity_poly.pdbx_seq_one_letter_code
_entity_poly.pdbx_strand_id
1 'polypeptide(L)'
;MSRPRRPGPEGRQPTIKQVAERAGVSPMTVSRTLAGGSGVRPEVQQRVLEAVQKLGYHRNENARSLRPGHRSGLIGVAITNLANPYYGTFALGVEEVAATYGRRIILGNTGEDADRETQLVADFIGRQIEGLIIVPSASSADHLGPDRIGGLPAVLASRRVYGLELDTVVLDDVGGAYRGTRHLIESGHRRIGYLGNVLSVFTGQRRFSGYERALTEQGLAVHPELVQRGQQDVESAGAALARLLDSDDPPTAIFSANNRNTIGALSEIGRRIRGGTDPSRLPALVGFDDFELADLSPVPLAVIAHDPHQLGAEAARLLFHRMESTDPVPARTIELPVTLRIIRP
;
A
#
# COMPACT_ATOMS: atom_id res chain seq x y z
N MET A 1 -50.87 31.67 6.43
CA MET A 1 -49.65 30.88 6.65
C MET A 1 -49.76 29.57 5.87
N SER A 2 -49.22 29.54 4.66
CA SER A 2 -49.27 28.36 3.79
C SER A 2 -48.13 27.40 4.15
N ARG A 3 -48.44 26.12 4.38
CA ARG A 3 -47.51 25.04 4.61
C ARG A 3 -46.62 24.84 3.36
N PRO A 4 -45.32 24.64 3.50
CA PRO A 4 -44.45 24.35 2.37
C PRO A 4 -44.82 22.98 1.77
N ARG A 5 -44.96 22.94 0.43
CA ARG A 5 -45.15 21.73 -0.37
C ARG A 5 -43.95 20.78 -0.15
N ARG A 6 -44.25 19.52 0.19
CA ARG A 6 -43.27 18.44 0.15
C ARG A 6 -42.68 18.34 -1.28
N PRO A 7 -41.34 18.19 -1.43
CA PRO A 7 -40.78 17.96 -2.73
C PRO A 7 -41.31 16.64 -3.31
N GLY A 8 -41.60 16.65 -4.60
CA GLY A 8 -42.12 15.51 -5.37
C GLY A 8 -41.07 14.39 -5.47
N PRO A 9 -41.40 13.25 -6.10
CA PRO A 9 -40.56 12.03 -6.12
C PRO A 9 -39.35 12.09 -7.04
N GLU A 10 -38.75 13.24 -7.27
CA GLU A 10 -37.54 13.46 -8.05
C GLU A 10 -36.32 13.19 -7.16
N GLY A 11 -35.79 11.94 -7.20
CA GLY A 11 -34.58 11.55 -6.46
C GLY A 11 -34.51 10.08 -6.04
N ARG A 12 -35.54 9.29 -6.26
CA ARG A 12 -35.49 7.86 -5.96
C ARG A 12 -34.87 7.11 -7.12
N GLN A 13 -33.74 6.45 -6.87
CA GLN A 13 -33.11 5.53 -7.85
C GLN A 13 -34.14 4.51 -8.34
N PRO A 14 -34.18 4.23 -9.65
CA PRO A 14 -35.11 3.25 -10.21
C PRO A 14 -34.94 1.89 -9.52
N THR A 15 -36.00 1.16 -9.38
CA THR A 15 -36.04 -0.14 -8.71
C THR A 15 -36.12 -1.27 -9.74
N ILE A 16 -35.73 -2.48 -9.35
CA ILE A 16 -35.85 -3.70 -10.20
C ILE A 16 -37.33 -3.95 -10.58
N LYS A 17 -38.28 -3.54 -9.73
CA LYS A 17 -39.72 -3.64 -10.02
C LYS A 17 -40.11 -2.74 -11.19
N GLN A 18 -39.63 -1.51 -11.23
CA GLN A 18 -39.91 -0.57 -12.34
C GLN A 18 -39.25 -1.03 -13.65
N VAL A 19 -38.08 -1.65 -13.59
CA VAL A 19 -37.46 -2.29 -14.77
C VAL A 19 -38.33 -3.45 -15.27
N ALA A 20 -38.81 -4.30 -14.37
CA ALA A 20 -39.67 -5.44 -14.68
C ALA A 20 -40.96 -5.02 -15.33
N GLU A 21 -41.64 -3.99 -14.75
CA GLU A 21 -42.85 -3.39 -15.27
C GLU A 21 -42.66 -2.82 -16.69
N ARG A 22 -41.57 -2.06 -16.90
CA ARG A 22 -41.24 -1.47 -18.21
C ARG A 22 -40.88 -2.51 -19.27
N ALA A 23 -40.19 -3.60 -18.89
CA ALA A 23 -39.80 -4.70 -19.78
C ALA A 23 -40.93 -5.72 -20.02
N GLY A 24 -42.05 -5.66 -19.25
CA GLY A 24 -43.15 -6.60 -19.32
C GLY A 24 -42.77 -8.01 -18.87
N VAL A 25 -41.97 -8.11 -17.77
CA VAL A 25 -41.46 -9.40 -17.24
C VAL A 25 -41.49 -9.40 -15.70
N SER A 26 -41.24 -10.56 -15.11
CA SER A 26 -41.09 -10.66 -13.66
C SER A 26 -39.78 -10.04 -13.16
N PRO A 27 -39.71 -9.53 -11.90
CA PRO A 27 -38.44 -9.11 -11.28
C PRO A 27 -37.36 -10.21 -11.27
N MET A 28 -37.78 -11.46 -11.20
CA MET A 28 -36.87 -12.62 -11.27
C MET A 28 -36.23 -12.73 -12.66
N THR A 29 -36.98 -12.49 -13.74
CA THR A 29 -36.49 -12.46 -15.12
C THR A 29 -35.48 -11.34 -15.32
N VAL A 30 -35.75 -10.14 -14.80
CA VAL A 30 -34.77 -9.02 -14.80
C VAL A 30 -33.50 -9.41 -14.07
N SER A 31 -33.63 -10.00 -12.87
CA SER A 31 -32.48 -10.45 -12.08
C SER A 31 -31.63 -11.48 -12.81
N ARG A 32 -32.25 -12.46 -13.49
CA ARG A 32 -31.55 -13.48 -14.30
C ARG A 32 -30.85 -12.86 -15.50
N THR A 33 -31.51 -11.97 -16.22
CA THR A 33 -30.89 -11.25 -17.37
C THR A 33 -29.66 -10.49 -16.93
N LEU A 34 -29.74 -9.74 -15.82
CA LEU A 34 -28.62 -8.96 -15.30
C LEU A 34 -27.51 -9.83 -14.64
N ALA A 35 -27.78 -11.11 -14.41
CA ALA A 35 -26.82 -12.09 -13.88
C ALA A 35 -26.11 -12.93 -14.94
N GLY A 36 -26.23 -12.58 -16.24
CA GLY A 36 -25.61 -13.32 -17.34
C GLY A 36 -26.59 -14.08 -18.24
N GLY A 37 -27.89 -13.99 -17.95
CA GLY A 37 -28.95 -14.35 -18.90
C GLY A 37 -29.19 -15.84 -19.17
N SER A 38 -28.56 -16.77 -18.44
CA SER A 38 -28.79 -18.18 -18.65
C SER A 38 -30.28 -18.55 -18.46
N GLY A 39 -30.90 -19.14 -19.51
CA GLY A 39 -32.29 -19.55 -19.48
C GLY A 39 -33.32 -18.43 -19.77
N VAL A 40 -32.90 -17.25 -20.22
CA VAL A 40 -33.78 -16.18 -20.67
C VAL A 40 -33.68 -16.05 -22.20
N ARG A 41 -34.83 -15.97 -22.90
CA ARG A 41 -34.87 -15.85 -24.37
C ARG A 41 -34.19 -14.53 -24.81
N PRO A 42 -33.44 -14.51 -25.95
CA PRO A 42 -32.72 -13.33 -26.42
C PRO A 42 -33.59 -12.07 -26.56
N GLU A 43 -34.82 -12.21 -27.05
CA GLU A 43 -35.74 -11.05 -27.21
C GLU A 43 -36.14 -10.47 -25.86
N VAL A 44 -36.26 -11.31 -24.81
CA VAL A 44 -36.57 -10.88 -23.44
C VAL A 44 -35.36 -10.20 -22.82
N GLN A 45 -34.16 -10.72 -23.06
CA GLN A 45 -32.93 -10.08 -22.59
C GLN A 45 -32.80 -8.67 -23.17
N GLN A 46 -33.02 -8.51 -24.48
CA GLN A 46 -32.94 -7.24 -25.16
C GLN A 46 -33.93 -6.20 -24.55
N ARG A 47 -35.17 -6.58 -24.35
CA ARG A 47 -36.19 -5.69 -23.73
C ARG A 47 -35.80 -5.28 -22.31
N VAL A 48 -35.23 -6.20 -21.52
CA VAL A 48 -34.77 -5.89 -20.16
C VAL A 48 -33.59 -4.90 -20.20
N LEU A 49 -32.61 -5.12 -21.08
CA LEU A 49 -31.45 -4.21 -21.21
C LEU A 49 -31.86 -2.80 -21.67
N GLU A 50 -32.81 -2.72 -22.60
CA GLU A 50 -33.37 -1.44 -23.02
C GLU A 50 -34.14 -0.73 -21.90
N ALA A 51 -34.87 -1.46 -21.09
CA ALA A 51 -35.58 -0.90 -19.93
C ALA A 51 -34.59 -0.39 -18.86
N VAL A 52 -33.52 -1.13 -18.61
CA VAL A 52 -32.40 -0.73 -17.71
C VAL A 52 -31.77 0.57 -18.19
N GLN A 53 -31.41 0.65 -19.48
CA GLN A 53 -30.81 1.85 -20.05
C GLN A 53 -31.73 3.06 -20.02
N LYS A 54 -33.00 2.90 -20.41
CA LYS A 54 -34.00 3.98 -20.44
C LYS A 54 -34.37 4.52 -19.06
N LEU A 55 -34.29 3.68 -18.01
CA LEU A 55 -34.59 4.08 -16.64
C LEU A 55 -33.35 4.57 -15.90
N GLY A 56 -32.12 4.41 -16.46
CA GLY A 56 -30.88 4.65 -15.71
C GLY A 56 -30.77 3.73 -14.50
N TYR A 57 -31.31 2.50 -14.59
CA TYR A 57 -31.25 1.57 -13.47
C TYR A 57 -29.85 1.02 -13.28
N HIS A 58 -29.25 1.32 -12.14
CA HIS A 58 -28.03 0.67 -11.69
C HIS A 58 -28.39 -0.39 -10.66
N ARG A 59 -27.87 -1.58 -10.89
CA ARG A 59 -28.09 -2.70 -9.96
C ARG A 59 -27.54 -2.33 -8.59
N ASN A 60 -28.38 -2.39 -7.57
CA ASN A 60 -27.94 -2.15 -6.20
C ASN A 60 -27.23 -3.42 -5.67
N GLU A 61 -25.87 -3.42 -5.74
CA GLU A 61 -25.06 -4.53 -5.26
C GLU A 61 -25.19 -4.72 -3.74
N ASN A 62 -25.45 -3.64 -2.98
CA ASN A 62 -25.71 -3.75 -1.53
C ASN A 62 -26.99 -4.54 -1.23
N ALA A 63 -28.01 -4.43 -2.06
CA ALA A 63 -29.23 -5.24 -1.92
C ALA A 63 -29.01 -6.71 -2.33
N ARG A 64 -28.00 -6.98 -3.11
CA ARG A 64 -27.60 -8.34 -3.52
C ARG A 64 -26.75 -9.03 -2.43
N SER A 65 -25.87 -8.31 -1.78
CA SER A 65 -25.02 -8.84 -0.70
C SER A 65 -25.84 -9.28 0.53
N LEU A 66 -27.07 -8.74 0.70
CA LEU A 66 -27.98 -9.17 1.76
C LEU A 66 -28.62 -10.57 1.54
N ARG A 67 -28.37 -11.21 0.40
CA ARG A 67 -28.86 -12.57 0.17
C ARG A 67 -27.91 -13.60 0.77
N PRO A 68 -28.38 -14.56 1.58
CA PRO A 68 -27.54 -15.62 2.14
C PRO A 68 -26.71 -16.33 1.04
N GLY A 69 -25.39 -16.47 1.27
CA GLY A 69 -24.48 -17.14 0.34
C GLY A 69 -23.99 -16.28 -0.85
N HIS A 70 -24.32 -14.98 -0.89
CA HIS A 70 -23.82 -14.11 -1.96
C HIS A 70 -22.44 -13.51 -1.59
N ARG A 71 -21.47 -13.70 -2.48
CA ARG A 71 -20.13 -13.11 -2.36
C ARG A 71 -20.13 -11.67 -2.91
N SER A 72 -19.49 -10.73 -2.22
CA SER A 72 -19.43 -9.32 -2.63
C SER A 72 -18.57 -9.09 -3.87
N GLY A 73 -17.61 -9.99 -4.12
CA GLY A 73 -16.62 -9.82 -5.17
C GLY A 73 -15.55 -8.76 -4.83
N LEU A 74 -15.41 -8.38 -3.55
CA LEU A 74 -14.56 -7.29 -3.12
C LEU A 74 -13.41 -7.78 -2.25
N ILE A 75 -12.21 -7.28 -2.53
CA ILE A 75 -11.01 -7.45 -1.70
C ILE A 75 -10.66 -6.09 -1.09
N GLY A 76 -10.52 -6.02 0.23
CA GLY A 76 -10.04 -4.84 0.94
C GLY A 76 -8.52 -4.72 0.82
N VAL A 77 -8.02 -3.54 0.47
CA VAL A 77 -6.58 -3.23 0.42
C VAL A 77 -6.33 -2.00 1.27
N ALA A 78 -5.69 -2.18 2.43
CA ALA A 78 -5.33 -1.10 3.33
C ALA A 78 -3.85 -0.75 3.15
N ILE A 79 -3.57 0.51 2.83
CA ILE A 79 -2.21 1.04 2.65
C ILE A 79 -1.97 2.21 3.58
N THR A 80 -0.71 2.54 3.83
CA THR A 80 -0.36 3.58 4.80
C THR A 80 -0.27 4.99 4.22
N ASN A 81 0.03 5.15 2.91
CA ASN A 81 0.22 6.48 2.33
C ASN A 81 -0.15 6.53 0.85
N LEU A 82 -1.39 6.92 0.55
CA LEU A 82 -1.88 7.06 -0.82
C LEU A 82 -1.13 8.12 -1.65
N ALA A 83 -0.49 9.10 -1.00
CA ALA A 83 0.31 10.12 -1.69
C ALA A 83 1.70 9.62 -2.14
N ASN A 84 2.09 8.40 -1.76
CA ASN A 84 3.30 7.76 -2.23
C ASN A 84 2.98 6.88 -3.46
N PRO A 85 3.51 7.19 -4.67
CA PRO A 85 3.27 6.42 -5.89
C PRO A 85 3.59 4.92 -5.77
N TYR A 86 4.49 4.55 -4.86
CA TYR A 86 4.80 3.18 -4.49
C TYR A 86 3.54 2.34 -4.22
N TYR A 87 2.59 2.89 -3.44
CA TYR A 87 1.36 2.16 -3.11
C TYR A 87 0.36 2.10 -4.26
N GLY A 88 0.43 3.01 -5.22
CA GLY A 88 -0.31 2.90 -6.47
C GLY A 88 0.15 1.70 -7.29
N THR A 89 1.46 1.55 -7.46
CA THR A 89 2.07 0.40 -8.16
C THR A 89 1.80 -0.93 -7.43
N PHE A 90 1.88 -0.93 -6.10
CA PHE A 90 1.49 -2.07 -5.27
C PHE A 90 0.02 -2.47 -5.49
N ALA A 91 -0.90 -1.49 -5.46
CA ALA A 91 -2.32 -1.73 -5.65
C ALA A 91 -2.66 -2.26 -7.05
N LEU A 92 -1.93 -1.84 -8.09
CA LEU A 92 -2.06 -2.39 -9.44
C LEU A 92 -1.70 -3.89 -9.46
N GLY A 93 -0.62 -4.31 -8.80
CA GLY A 93 -0.27 -5.72 -8.70
C GLY A 93 -1.36 -6.55 -8.00
N VAL A 94 -1.98 -6.00 -6.95
CA VAL A 94 -3.12 -6.64 -6.28
C VAL A 94 -4.33 -6.73 -7.21
N GLU A 95 -4.65 -5.63 -7.91
CA GLU A 95 -5.82 -5.53 -8.79
C GLU A 95 -5.75 -6.51 -9.94
N GLU A 96 -4.59 -6.61 -10.62
CA GLU A 96 -4.39 -7.54 -11.74
C GLU A 96 -4.65 -8.99 -11.33
N VAL A 97 -4.13 -9.42 -10.19
CA VAL A 97 -4.38 -10.78 -9.68
C VAL A 97 -5.84 -10.94 -9.29
N ALA A 98 -6.43 -9.97 -8.55
CA ALA A 98 -7.84 -10.04 -8.16
C ALA A 98 -8.79 -10.14 -9.36
N ALA A 99 -8.48 -9.43 -10.46
CA ALA A 99 -9.25 -9.48 -11.70
C ALA A 99 -9.29 -10.88 -12.31
N THR A 100 -8.20 -11.67 -12.24
CA THR A 100 -8.19 -13.06 -12.74
C THR A 100 -9.17 -13.97 -12.00
N TYR A 101 -9.49 -13.64 -10.74
CA TYR A 101 -10.50 -14.31 -9.91
C TYR A 101 -11.89 -13.65 -10.01
N GLY A 102 -12.08 -12.68 -10.93
CA GLY A 102 -13.33 -11.92 -11.07
C GLY A 102 -13.64 -11.06 -9.85
N ARG A 103 -12.63 -10.61 -9.12
CA ARG A 103 -12.75 -9.73 -7.94
C ARG A 103 -12.28 -8.33 -8.26
N ARG A 104 -12.75 -7.36 -7.46
CA ARG A 104 -12.31 -5.97 -7.50
C ARG A 104 -11.72 -5.58 -6.16
N ILE A 105 -10.84 -4.59 -6.14
CA ILE A 105 -10.28 -4.07 -4.91
C ILE A 105 -11.05 -2.84 -4.41
N ILE A 106 -11.09 -2.68 -3.08
CA ILE A 106 -11.41 -1.41 -2.42
C ILE A 106 -10.15 -0.96 -1.70
N LEU A 107 -9.63 0.19 -2.09
CA LEU A 107 -8.43 0.77 -1.50
C LEU A 107 -8.80 1.72 -0.36
N GLY A 108 -8.10 1.60 0.78
CA GLY A 108 -8.22 2.52 1.91
C GLY A 108 -6.85 2.96 2.41
N ASN A 109 -6.78 4.20 2.92
CA ASN A 109 -5.56 4.82 3.40
C ASN A 109 -5.60 5.00 4.93
N THR A 110 -4.64 4.39 5.64
CA THR A 110 -4.55 4.50 7.10
C THR A 110 -3.77 5.74 7.56
N GLY A 111 -2.87 6.25 6.73
CA GLY A 111 -2.04 7.42 7.08
C GLY A 111 -1.01 7.13 8.19
N GLU A 112 -0.56 5.89 8.35
CA GLU A 112 0.31 5.42 9.44
C GLU A 112 -0.34 5.55 10.84
N ASP A 113 -1.69 5.58 10.90
CA ASP A 113 -2.47 5.76 12.12
C ASP A 113 -3.21 4.46 12.46
N ALA A 114 -2.95 3.89 13.65
CA ALA A 114 -3.49 2.61 14.07
C ALA A 114 -5.01 2.65 14.35
N ASP A 115 -5.53 3.80 14.82
CA ASP A 115 -6.96 3.95 15.09
C ASP A 115 -7.74 4.03 13.76
N ARG A 116 -7.19 4.77 12.78
CA ARG A 116 -7.76 4.83 11.43
C ARG A 116 -7.67 3.46 10.73
N GLU A 117 -6.60 2.71 10.96
CA GLU A 117 -6.47 1.34 10.44
C GLU A 117 -7.58 0.44 11.00
N THR A 118 -7.79 0.48 12.32
CA THR A 118 -8.84 -0.28 13.00
C THR A 118 -10.21 0.05 12.43
N GLN A 119 -10.51 1.34 12.25
CA GLN A 119 -11.77 1.82 11.70
C GLN A 119 -11.96 1.38 10.24
N LEU A 120 -10.92 1.49 9.43
CA LEU A 120 -10.93 1.08 8.02
C LEU A 120 -11.19 -0.42 7.86
N VAL A 121 -10.55 -1.26 8.69
CA VAL A 121 -10.79 -2.71 8.69
C VAL A 121 -12.25 -3.03 9.05
N ALA A 122 -12.80 -2.37 10.08
CA ALA A 122 -14.20 -2.53 10.44
C ALA A 122 -15.15 -2.10 9.31
N ASP A 123 -14.87 -1.00 8.62
CA ASP A 123 -15.63 -0.53 7.46
C ASP A 123 -15.57 -1.53 6.30
N PHE A 124 -14.43 -2.13 6.04
CA PHE A 124 -14.26 -3.17 5.04
C PHE A 124 -15.07 -4.42 5.38
N ILE A 125 -15.02 -4.88 6.63
CA ILE A 125 -15.84 -6.01 7.11
C ILE A 125 -17.33 -5.69 6.97
N GLY A 126 -17.76 -4.48 7.33
CA GLY A 126 -19.12 -4.02 7.15
C GLY A 126 -19.60 -4.00 5.68
N ARG A 127 -18.69 -3.88 4.73
CA ARG A 127 -18.92 -4.00 3.28
C ARG A 127 -18.85 -5.43 2.76
N GLN A 128 -18.64 -6.41 3.67
CA GLN A 128 -18.59 -7.84 3.35
C GLN A 128 -17.49 -8.17 2.34
N ILE A 129 -16.28 -7.61 2.50
CA ILE A 129 -15.13 -8.02 1.70
C ILE A 129 -14.88 -9.52 1.87
N GLU A 130 -14.32 -10.17 0.84
CA GLU A 130 -14.03 -11.60 0.83
C GLU A 130 -12.61 -11.92 1.34
N GLY A 131 -11.74 -10.92 1.36
CA GLY A 131 -10.38 -11.02 1.83
C GLY A 131 -9.76 -9.64 2.07
N LEU A 132 -8.69 -9.59 2.84
CA LEU A 132 -7.99 -8.37 3.23
C LEU A 132 -6.50 -8.49 2.91
N ILE A 133 -5.95 -7.47 2.24
CA ILE A 133 -4.51 -7.24 2.15
C ILE A 133 -4.20 -5.94 2.88
N ILE A 134 -3.25 -5.97 3.80
CA ILE A 134 -2.97 -4.81 4.63
C ILE A 134 -1.47 -4.57 4.80
N VAL A 135 -1.05 -3.32 4.67
CA VAL A 135 0.24 -2.82 5.13
C VAL A 135 0.04 -2.25 6.54
N PRO A 136 0.46 -2.95 7.61
CA PRO A 136 0.16 -2.53 8.97
C PRO A 136 0.79 -1.19 9.32
N SER A 137 0.05 -0.31 9.99
CA SER A 137 0.53 1.00 10.45
C SER A 137 1.38 0.90 11.71
N ALA A 138 1.15 -0.13 12.54
CA ALA A 138 1.83 -0.32 13.81
C ALA A 138 2.38 -1.75 13.96
N SER A 139 3.23 -1.94 14.96
CA SER A 139 3.77 -3.25 15.35
C SER A 139 2.77 -4.10 16.16
N SER A 140 1.73 -3.49 16.73
CA SER A 140 0.60 -4.17 17.36
C SER A 140 -0.65 -3.97 16.50
N ALA A 141 -1.39 -5.05 16.26
CA ALA A 141 -2.58 -5.03 15.42
C ALA A 141 -3.62 -6.02 15.96
N ASP A 142 -4.03 -5.85 17.21
CA ASP A 142 -5.03 -6.68 17.87
C ASP A 142 -6.35 -6.73 17.08
N HIS A 143 -6.66 -5.68 16.34
CA HIS A 143 -7.84 -5.60 15.46
C HIS A 143 -7.77 -6.55 14.25
N LEU A 144 -6.60 -7.11 13.94
CA LEU A 144 -6.41 -8.14 12.91
C LEU A 144 -6.45 -9.56 13.47
N GLY A 145 -6.65 -9.72 14.78
CA GLY A 145 -6.80 -11.04 15.40
C GLY A 145 -8.01 -11.80 14.85
N PRO A 146 -7.96 -13.16 14.81
CA PRO A 146 -9.00 -13.99 14.22
C PRO A 146 -10.42 -13.67 14.74
N ASP A 147 -10.54 -13.39 16.04
CA ASP A 147 -11.81 -13.05 16.68
C ASP A 147 -12.37 -11.67 16.24
N ARG A 148 -11.49 -10.78 15.81
CA ARG A 148 -11.85 -9.41 15.37
C ARG A 148 -12.26 -9.36 13.92
N ILE A 149 -11.54 -10.09 13.06
CA ILE A 149 -11.82 -10.14 11.62
C ILE A 149 -12.80 -11.28 11.25
N GLY A 150 -13.29 -12.05 12.26
CA GLY A 150 -14.32 -13.08 12.02
C GLY A 150 -13.91 -14.19 11.07
N GLY A 151 -12.64 -14.56 11.06
CA GLY A 151 -12.11 -15.59 10.15
C GLY A 151 -11.95 -15.11 8.68
N LEU A 152 -12.05 -13.82 8.41
CA LEU A 152 -11.77 -13.25 7.10
C LEU A 152 -10.33 -13.59 6.68
N PRO A 153 -10.09 -14.20 5.49
CA PRO A 153 -8.74 -14.38 4.97
C PRO A 153 -7.99 -13.05 4.89
N ALA A 154 -6.80 -12.99 5.50
CA ALA A 154 -6.00 -11.78 5.53
C ALA A 154 -4.52 -12.06 5.25
N VAL A 155 -3.85 -11.12 4.58
CA VAL A 155 -2.42 -11.15 4.26
C VAL A 155 -1.79 -9.82 4.65
N LEU A 156 -0.68 -9.89 5.37
CA LEU A 156 0.16 -8.74 5.68
C LEU A 156 1.13 -8.49 4.51
N ALA A 157 1.30 -7.24 4.10
CA ALA A 157 2.22 -6.86 3.03
C ALA A 157 3.23 -5.82 3.54
N SER A 158 4.46 -5.89 3.05
CA SER A 158 5.61 -5.04 3.39
C SER A 158 6.05 -5.11 4.85
N ARG A 159 5.14 -5.38 5.77
CA ARG A 159 5.38 -5.36 7.22
C ARG A 159 4.78 -6.59 7.87
N ARG A 160 5.44 -7.07 8.91
CA ARG A 160 4.96 -8.14 9.77
C ARG A 160 4.49 -7.55 11.11
N VAL A 161 3.48 -8.15 11.69
CA VAL A 161 3.05 -7.90 13.07
C VAL A 161 3.43 -9.11 13.91
N TYR A 162 4.18 -8.88 14.97
CA TYR A 162 4.58 -9.96 15.87
C TYR A 162 3.38 -10.44 16.68
N GLY A 163 3.29 -11.76 16.86
CA GLY A 163 2.19 -12.40 17.58
C GLY A 163 0.93 -12.66 16.76
N LEU A 164 0.90 -12.27 15.47
CA LEU A 164 -0.17 -12.65 14.54
C LEU A 164 0.31 -13.73 13.57
N GLU A 165 -0.44 -14.83 13.51
CA GLU A 165 -0.21 -15.94 12.58
C GLU A 165 -0.98 -15.70 11.27
N LEU A 166 -0.57 -14.68 10.50
CA LEU A 166 -1.12 -14.35 9.19
C LEU A 166 -0.07 -14.52 8.09
N ASP A 167 -0.52 -14.93 6.92
CA ASP A 167 0.31 -14.93 5.72
C ASP A 167 0.92 -13.55 5.50
N THR A 168 2.19 -13.51 5.16
CA THR A 168 2.94 -12.26 5.09
C THR A 168 3.88 -12.25 3.89
N VAL A 169 3.91 -11.15 3.14
CA VAL A 169 4.91 -10.89 2.10
C VAL A 169 5.73 -9.68 2.51
N VAL A 170 7.04 -9.86 2.65
CA VAL A 170 8.00 -8.82 3.05
C VAL A 170 9.15 -8.73 2.06
N LEU A 171 10.01 -7.74 2.24
CA LEU A 171 11.26 -7.58 1.51
C LEU A 171 12.45 -8.02 2.36
N ASP A 172 13.57 -8.34 1.70
CA ASP A 172 14.88 -8.47 2.36
C ASP A 172 15.39 -7.09 2.83
N ASP A 173 14.67 -6.51 3.81
CA ASP A 173 14.95 -5.18 4.35
C ASP A 173 16.35 -5.10 5.00
N VAL A 174 16.73 -6.14 5.75
CA VAL A 174 18.03 -6.18 6.44
C VAL A 174 19.17 -6.30 5.44
N GLY A 175 19.06 -7.27 4.52
CA GLY A 175 20.10 -7.49 3.52
C GLY A 175 20.21 -6.32 2.54
N GLY A 176 19.09 -5.70 2.16
CA GLY A 176 19.07 -4.51 1.33
C GLY A 176 19.78 -3.33 2.00
N ALA A 177 19.42 -3.00 3.23
CA ALA A 177 20.04 -1.92 3.99
C ALA A 177 21.53 -2.18 4.26
N TYR A 178 21.87 -3.43 4.55
CA TYR A 178 23.28 -3.86 4.69
C TYR A 178 24.06 -3.61 3.40
N ARG A 179 23.57 -4.09 2.25
CA ARG A 179 24.26 -3.91 0.95
C ARG A 179 24.39 -2.43 0.58
N GLY A 180 23.35 -1.63 0.81
CA GLY A 180 23.38 -0.20 0.53
C GLY A 180 24.39 0.55 1.40
N THR A 181 24.42 0.29 2.70
CA THR A 181 25.38 0.91 3.62
C THR A 181 26.81 0.46 3.32
N ARG A 182 26.97 -0.83 3.03
CA ARG A 182 28.27 -1.37 2.63
C ARG A 182 28.80 -0.72 1.36
N HIS A 183 27.95 -0.46 0.37
CA HIS A 183 28.33 0.28 -0.84
C HIS A 183 28.90 1.66 -0.51
N LEU A 184 28.29 2.42 0.41
CA LEU A 184 28.83 3.70 0.86
C LEU A 184 30.22 3.53 1.51
N ILE A 185 30.40 2.51 2.33
CA ILE A 185 31.69 2.22 2.97
C ILE A 185 32.77 1.85 1.93
N GLU A 186 32.43 1.01 0.97
CA GLU A 186 33.31 0.61 -0.13
C GLU A 186 33.66 1.80 -1.06
N SER A 187 32.77 2.78 -1.16
CA SER A 187 33.03 4.05 -1.86
C SER A 187 33.90 5.03 -1.07
N GLY A 188 34.40 4.64 0.11
CA GLY A 188 35.33 5.42 0.92
C GLY A 188 34.70 6.22 2.04
N HIS A 189 33.37 6.22 2.17
CA HIS A 189 32.70 6.95 3.26
C HIS A 189 32.90 6.24 4.60
N ARG A 190 33.15 7.01 5.66
CA ARG A 190 33.31 6.50 7.03
C ARG A 190 32.33 7.12 8.01
N ARG A 191 31.92 8.35 7.72
CA ARG A 191 30.92 9.08 8.49
C ARG A 191 29.61 9.08 7.70
N ILE A 192 28.75 8.12 8.01
CA ILE A 192 27.52 7.84 7.26
C ILE A 192 26.32 8.12 8.17
N GLY A 193 25.44 9.01 7.73
CA GLY A 193 24.19 9.31 8.44
C GLY A 193 23.05 8.37 8.05
N TYR A 194 22.04 8.30 8.90
CA TYR A 194 20.81 7.55 8.70
C TYR A 194 19.59 8.46 8.75
N LEU A 195 18.71 8.36 7.76
CA LEU A 195 17.38 8.96 7.77
C LEU A 195 16.33 7.84 7.70
N GLY A 196 15.42 7.78 8.66
CA GLY A 196 14.45 6.69 8.62
C GLY A 196 13.26 6.83 9.54
N ASN A 197 12.39 5.84 9.48
CA ASN A 197 11.20 5.77 10.29
C ASN A 197 11.54 5.41 11.76
N VAL A 198 10.56 5.50 12.65
CA VAL A 198 10.70 5.04 14.04
C VAL A 198 10.90 3.52 14.09
N LEU A 199 11.60 3.03 15.14
CA LEU A 199 11.88 1.59 15.28
C LEU A 199 10.66 0.75 15.64
N SER A 200 9.55 1.35 16.03
CA SER A 200 8.28 0.66 16.21
C SER A 200 7.65 0.20 14.90
N VAL A 201 8.09 0.77 13.75
CA VAL A 201 7.68 0.30 12.43
C VAL A 201 8.61 -0.84 11.98
N PHE A 202 8.05 -1.95 11.57
CA PHE A 202 8.79 -3.17 11.16
C PHE A 202 9.93 -2.88 10.18
N THR A 203 9.66 -2.20 9.07
CA THR A 203 10.68 -1.84 8.07
C THR A 203 11.72 -0.87 8.62
N GLY A 204 11.33 0.05 9.52
CA GLY A 204 12.24 0.97 10.19
C GLY A 204 13.28 0.25 11.04
N GLN A 205 12.84 -0.73 11.84
CA GLN A 205 13.72 -1.57 12.66
C GLN A 205 14.68 -2.41 11.79
N ARG A 206 14.16 -3.11 10.79
CA ARG A 206 14.94 -4.02 9.96
C ARG A 206 15.98 -3.29 9.09
N ARG A 207 15.60 -2.16 8.49
CA ARG A 207 16.52 -1.34 7.68
C ARG A 207 17.60 -0.70 8.54
N PHE A 208 17.25 -0.26 9.76
CA PHE A 208 18.24 0.23 10.70
C PHE A 208 19.22 -0.88 11.15
N SER A 209 18.73 -2.08 11.43
CA SER A 209 19.58 -3.22 11.77
C SER A 209 20.58 -3.57 10.64
N GLY A 210 20.17 -3.49 9.38
CA GLY A 210 21.05 -3.68 8.23
C GLY A 210 22.15 -2.61 8.13
N TYR A 211 21.77 -1.34 8.35
CA TYR A 211 22.71 -0.21 8.41
C TYR A 211 23.73 -0.38 9.53
N GLU A 212 23.25 -0.63 10.76
CA GLU A 212 24.11 -0.83 11.95
C GLU A 212 25.08 -2.00 11.76
N ARG A 213 24.58 -3.12 11.26
CA ARG A 213 25.39 -4.30 10.98
C ARG A 213 26.50 -4.00 9.98
N ALA A 214 26.24 -3.28 8.89
CA ALA A 214 27.22 -2.94 7.87
C ALA A 214 28.36 -2.07 8.44
N LEU A 215 28.04 -1.11 9.30
CA LEU A 215 29.03 -0.28 9.98
C LEU A 215 29.86 -1.12 10.95
N THR A 216 29.23 -1.88 11.82
CA THR A 216 29.88 -2.66 12.88
C THR A 216 30.85 -3.70 12.30
N GLU A 217 30.46 -4.43 11.25
CA GLU A 217 31.31 -5.42 10.59
C GLU A 217 32.59 -4.79 9.96
N GLN A 218 32.54 -3.48 9.68
CA GLN A 218 33.70 -2.74 9.15
C GLN A 218 34.46 -1.95 10.24
N GLY A 219 34.14 -2.19 11.51
CA GLY A 219 34.75 -1.50 12.64
C GLY A 219 34.40 -0.02 12.77
N LEU A 220 33.31 0.42 12.12
CA LEU A 220 32.80 1.78 12.19
C LEU A 220 31.75 1.90 13.29
N ALA A 221 31.81 3.00 14.07
CA ALA A 221 30.82 3.27 15.09
C ALA A 221 29.50 3.80 14.48
N VAL A 222 28.39 3.38 15.07
CA VAL A 222 27.10 4.08 14.86
C VAL A 222 27.09 5.33 15.74
N HIS A 223 27.13 6.49 15.12
CA HIS A 223 27.10 7.78 15.79
C HIS A 223 25.66 8.22 16.04
N PRO A 224 25.17 8.28 17.29
CA PRO A 224 23.77 8.63 17.58
C PRO A 224 23.34 9.97 17.00
N GLU A 225 24.23 10.95 16.94
CA GLU A 225 24.00 12.29 16.38
C GLU A 225 23.76 12.25 14.87
N LEU A 226 24.22 11.23 14.15
CA LEU A 226 24.00 11.03 12.72
C LEU A 226 22.72 10.22 12.42
N VAL A 227 22.02 9.73 13.43
CA VAL A 227 20.84 8.91 13.26
C VAL A 227 19.58 9.76 13.46
N GLN A 228 18.91 10.07 12.39
CA GLN A 228 17.64 10.79 12.40
C GLN A 228 16.49 9.81 12.13
N ARG A 229 15.56 9.69 13.07
CA ARG A 229 14.40 8.80 13.01
C ARG A 229 13.09 9.57 13.14
N GLY A 230 12.01 8.98 12.66
CA GLY A 230 10.67 9.56 12.78
C GLY A 230 10.28 10.47 11.63
N GLN A 231 11.01 10.46 10.51
CA GLN A 231 10.64 11.18 9.32
C GLN A 231 9.49 10.46 8.60
N GLN A 232 8.32 11.08 8.59
CA GLN A 232 7.10 10.50 8.01
C GLN A 232 6.82 11.01 6.60
N ASP A 233 7.42 12.13 6.21
CA ASP A 233 7.20 12.79 4.93
C ASP A 233 8.48 13.41 4.35
N VAL A 234 8.33 13.99 3.17
CA VAL A 234 9.42 14.64 2.42
C VAL A 234 9.97 15.87 3.15
N GLU A 235 9.10 16.65 3.79
CA GLU A 235 9.48 17.89 4.47
C GLU A 235 10.30 17.58 5.73
N SER A 236 9.82 16.69 6.59
CA SER A 236 10.53 16.29 7.81
C SER A 236 11.87 15.63 7.51
N ALA A 237 11.97 14.86 6.43
CA ALA A 237 13.22 14.25 5.98
C ALA A 237 14.21 15.31 5.47
N GLY A 238 13.76 16.29 4.71
CA GLY A 238 14.59 17.43 4.27
C GLY A 238 15.11 18.22 5.46
N ALA A 239 14.26 18.55 6.43
CA ALA A 239 14.65 19.23 7.66
C ALA A 239 15.64 18.43 8.51
N ALA A 240 15.50 17.09 8.55
CA ALA A 240 16.44 16.21 9.24
C ALA A 240 17.82 16.22 8.57
N LEU A 241 17.86 16.16 7.23
CA LEU A 241 19.13 16.29 6.50
C LEU A 241 19.76 17.68 6.72
N ALA A 242 18.98 18.76 6.72
CA ALA A 242 19.49 20.09 6.99
C ALA A 242 20.24 20.14 8.34
N ARG A 243 19.63 19.58 9.40
CA ARG A 243 20.28 19.52 10.73
C ARG A 243 21.59 18.72 10.71
N LEU A 244 21.64 17.62 9.97
CA LEU A 244 22.87 16.82 9.84
C LEU A 244 23.98 17.61 9.11
N LEU A 245 23.63 18.34 8.06
CA LEU A 245 24.60 19.11 7.26
C LEU A 245 25.04 20.42 7.93
N ASP A 246 24.27 20.92 8.88
CA ASP A 246 24.60 22.12 9.65
C ASP A 246 25.37 21.83 10.95
N SER A 247 25.67 20.54 11.23
CA SER A 247 26.49 20.14 12.36
C SER A 247 27.98 20.45 12.13
N ASP A 248 28.76 20.53 13.23
CA ASP A 248 30.19 20.82 13.17
C ASP A 248 31.00 19.77 12.39
N ASP A 249 30.52 18.52 12.39
CA ASP A 249 31.15 17.40 11.69
C ASP A 249 30.07 16.61 10.91
N PRO A 250 29.68 17.12 9.72
CA PRO A 250 28.57 16.56 8.95
C PRO A 250 28.92 15.19 8.32
N PRO A 251 27.92 14.35 8.05
CA PRO A 251 28.13 13.10 7.36
C PRO A 251 28.52 13.31 5.89
N THR A 252 29.41 12.48 5.37
CA THR A 252 29.82 12.50 3.95
C THR A 252 28.91 11.66 3.06
N ALA A 253 28.07 10.81 3.66
CA ALA A 253 27.06 10.01 2.96
C ALA A 253 25.86 9.78 3.87
N ILE A 254 24.71 9.49 3.26
CA ILE A 254 23.46 9.22 3.96
C ILE A 254 22.85 7.91 3.45
N PHE A 255 22.49 7.03 4.38
CA PHE A 255 21.53 5.96 4.11
C PHE A 255 20.11 6.44 4.44
N SER A 256 19.25 6.46 3.45
CA SER A 256 17.84 6.89 3.56
C SER A 256 16.91 5.67 3.48
N ALA A 257 16.14 5.45 4.53
CA ALA A 257 15.44 4.19 4.76
C ALA A 257 14.13 4.00 3.97
N ASN A 258 13.71 4.97 3.15
CA ASN A 258 12.61 4.83 2.19
C ASN A 258 12.66 5.94 1.12
N ASN A 259 11.89 5.77 0.04
CA ASN A 259 11.84 6.73 -1.07
C ASN A 259 11.43 8.15 -0.64
N ARG A 260 10.50 8.30 0.31
CA ARG A 260 10.04 9.62 0.77
C ARG A 260 11.16 10.37 1.48
N ASN A 261 11.93 9.66 2.30
CA ASN A 261 13.09 10.23 2.97
C ASN A 261 14.19 10.60 1.96
N THR A 262 14.40 9.76 0.93
CA THR A 262 15.37 10.04 -0.14
C THR A 262 14.96 11.28 -0.94
N ILE A 263 13.69 11.41 -1.30
CA ILE A 263 13.15 12.59 -1.99
C ILE A 263 13.31 13.84 -1.13
N GLY A 264 13.06 13.75 0.19
CA GLY A 264 13.26 14.85 1.13
C GLY A 264 14.73 15.28 1.21
N ALA A 265 15.64 14.30 1.28
CA ALA A 265 17.07 14.57 1.26
C ALA A 265 17.50 15.26 -0.04
N LEU A 266 17.05 14.77 -1.20
CA LEU A 266 17.33 15.38 -2.50
C LEU A 266 16.74 16.80 -2.62
N SER A 267 15.58 17.06 -2.06
CA SER A 267 14.97 18.40 -2.01
C SER A 267 15.84 19.38 -1.26
N GLU A 268 16.37 19.01 -0.09
CA GLU A 268 17.29 19.82 0.71
C GLU A 268 18.63 20.04 -0.02
N ILE A 269 19.19 18.99 -0.62
CA ILE A 269 20.40 19.06 -1.45
C ILE A 269 20.19 20.06 -2.60
N GLY A 270 19.09 19.95 -3.32
CA GLY A 270 18.75 20.88 -4.39
C GLY A 270 18.59 22.33 -3.91
N ARG A 271 18.04 22.53 -2.71
CA ARG A 271 17.94 23.87 -2.08
C ARG A 271 19.33 24.46 -1.82
N ARG A 272 20.27 23.65 -1.28
CA ARG A 272 21.66 24.09 -1.01
C ARG A 272 22.43 24.41 -2.29
N ILE A 273 22.28 23.58 -3.32
CA ILE A 273 22.90 23.85 -4.63
C ILE A 273 22.40 25.18 -5.22
N ARG A 274 21.09 25.45 -5.18
CA ARG A 274 20.53 26.74 -5.60
C ARG A 274 21.00 27.89 -4.74
N GLY A 275 21.38 27.66 -3.48
CA GLY A 275 22.01 28.59 -2.57
C GLY A 275 23.51 28.78 -2.78
N GLY A 276 24.12 28.16 -3.79
CA GLY A 276 25.53 28.30 -4.14
C GLY A 276 26.45 27.24 -3.51
N THR A 277 25.91 26.21 -2.86
CA THR A 277 26.75 25.12 -2.34
C THR A 277 27.25 24.24 -3.49
N ASP A 278 28.56 23.98 -3.53
CA ASP A 278 29.14 23.05 -4.48
C ASP A 278 28.62 21.63 -4.28
N PRO A 279 28.07 20.96 -5.31
CA PRO A 279 27.57 19.58 -5.20
C PRO A 279 28.59 18.58 -4.66
N SER A 280 29.89 18.76 -4.92
CA SER A 280 30.95 17.89 -4.43
C SER A 280 31.13 17.90 -2.90
N ARG A 281 30.57 18.92 -2.22
CA ARG A 281 30.57 19.05 -0.76
C ARG A 281 29.32 18.46 -0.10
N LEU A 282 28.38 17.97 -0.91
CA LEU A 282 27.13 17.41 -0.43
C LEU A 282 27.24 15.88 -0.34
N PRO A 283 26.49 15.24 0.56
CA PRO A 283 26.63 13.81 0.82
C PRO A 283 26.19 12.95 -0.37
N ALA A 284 26.89 11.84 -0.59
CA ALA A 284 26.36 10.77 -1.41
C ALA A 284 25.15 10.12 -0.73
N LEU A 285 24.21 9.57 -1.50
CA LEU A 285 23.00 8.97 -0.99
C LEU A 285 22.88 7.50 -1.36
N VAL A 286 22.39 6.69 -0.43
CA VAL A 286 21.74 5.41 -0.74
C VAL A 286 20.30 5.47 -0.21
N GLY A 287 19.32 5.29 -1.11
CA GLY A 287 17.91 5.24 -0.75
C GLY A 287 17.39 3.80 -0.75
N PHE A 288 16.52 3.44 0.18
CA PHE A 288 15.69 2.25 0.06
C PHE A 288 14.41 2.62 -0.67
N ASP A 289 13.88 1.70 -1.49
CA ASP A 289 12.80 1.89 -2.45
C ASP A 289 13.18 2.84 -3.61
N ASP A 290 13.09 2.35 -4.82
CA ASP A 290 13.27 3.15 -6.03
C ASP A 290 12.12 4.14 -6.22
N PHE A 291 12.34 5.21 -6.98
CA PHE A 291 11.34 6.23 -7.23
C PHE A 291 11.56 6.90 -8.60
N GLU A 292 10.49 7.46 -9.13
CA GLU A 292 10.54 8.22 -10.37
C GLU A 292 11.54 9.38 -10.25
N LEU A 293 12.25 9.65 -11.34
CA LEU A 293 13.24 10.71 -11.44
C LEU A 293 14.51 10.53 -10.56
N ALA A 294 14.75 9.34 -9.99
CA ALA A 294 16.00 9.06 -9.29
C ALA A 294 17.24 9.35 -10.15
N ASP A 295 17.15 9.10 -11.46
CA ASP A 295 18.21 9.34 -12.43
C ASP A 295 18.56 10.84 -12.63
N LEU A 296 17.77 11.75 -12.08
CA LEU A 296 18.05 13.20 -12.08
C LEU A 296 18.79 13.69 -10.82
N SER A 297 19.33 12.80 -10.02
CA SER A 297 20.05 13.16 -8.79
C SER A 297 21.26 14.05 -9.08
N PRO A 298 21.39 15.19 -8.41
CA PRO A 298 22.55 16.08 -8.57
C PRO A 298 23.78 15.65 -7.79
N VAL A 299 23.68 14.56 -7.02
CA VAL A 299 24.75 13.96 -6.22
C VAL A 299 24.80 12.45 -6.48
N PRO A 300 25.91 11.76 -6.16
CA PRO A 300 25.97 10.31 -6.28
C PRO A 300 24.81 9.66 -5.51
N LEU A 301 24.03 8.83 -6.20
CA LEU A 301 22.87 8.13 -5.67
C LEU A 301 22.93 6.65 -6.05
N ALA A 302 22.63 5.80 -5.09
CA ALA A 302 22.24 4.42 -5.37
C ALA A 302 20.90 4.13 -4.68
N VAL A 303 20.14 3.16 -5.18
CA VAL A 303 18.87 2.77 -4.58
C VAL A 303 18.81 1.26 -4.37
N ILE A 304 18.23 0.85 -3.25
CA ILE A 304 17.82 -0.53 -3.02
C ILE A 304 16.46 -0.70 -3.68
N ALA A 305 16.48 -1.29 -4.85
CA ALA A 305 15.31 -1.42 -5.72
C ALA A 305 14.63 -2.78 -5.52
N HIS A 306 13.32 -2.77 -5.64
CA HIS A 306 12.46 -3.93 -5.78
C HIS A 306 11.23 -3.52 -6.60
N ASP A 307 10.39 -4.48 -6.95
CA ASP A 307 9.16 -4.21 -7.69
C ASP A 307 7.95 -4.20 -6.75
N PRO A 308 7.34 -3.01 -6.47
CA PRO A 308 6.12 -2.92 -5.67
C PRO A 308 4.93 -3.63 -6.29
N HIS A 309 4.86 -3.71 -7.63
CA HIS A 309 3.84 -4.46 -8.34
C HIS A 309 3.93 -5.96 -8.01
N GLN A 310 5.13 -6.53 -8.08
CA GLN A 310 5.37 -7.93 -7.70
C GLN A 310 4.99 -8.18 -6.24
N LEU A 311 5.31 -7.27 -5.32
CA LEU A 311 4.93 -7.39 -3.91
C LEU A 311 3.40 -7.46 -3.75
N GLY A 312 2.66 -6.60 -4.44
CA GLY A 312 1.19 -6.60 -4.45
C GLY A 312 0.62 -7.87 -5.07
N ALA A 313 1.17 -8.30 -6.19
CA ALA A 313 0.74 -9.52 -6.87
C ALA A 313 0.97 -10.79 -6.00
N GLU A 314 2.11 -10.89 -5.32
CA GLU A 314 2.38 -12.03 -4.41
C GLU A 314 1.46 -12.02 -3.19
N ALA A 315 1.18 -10.84 -2.61
CA ALA A 315 0.22 -10.73 -1.53
C ALA A 315 -1.19 -11.18 -1.96
N ALA A 316 -1.60 -10.81 -3.16
CA ALA A 316 -2.89 -11.25 -3.72
C ALA A 316 -2.92 -12.76 -4.02
N ARG A 317 -1.88 -13.33 -4.64
CA ARG A 317 -1.79 -14.78 -4.87
C ARG A 317 -1.88 -15.56 -3.57
N LEU A 318 -1.19 -15.09 -2.53
CA LEU A 318 -1.21 -15.71 -1.22
C LEU A 318 -2.60 -15.65 -0.59
N LEU A 319 -3.30 -14.50 -0.71
CA LEU A 319 -4.68 -14.33 -0.26
C LEU A 319 -5.63 -15.30 -0.97
N PHE A 320 -5.60 -15.36 -2.31
CA PHE A 320 -6.50 -16.23 -3.07
C PHE A 320 -6.21 -17.71 -2.81
N HIS A 321 -4.95 -18.10 -2.66
CA HIS A 321 -4.60 -19.44 -2.23
C HIS A 321 -5.22 -19.77 -0.86
N ARG A 322 -5.21 -18.84 0.08
CA ARG A 322 -5.85 -18.98 1.41
C ARG A 322 -7.36 -19.10 1.29
N MET A 323 -7.99 -18.33 0.41
CA MET A 323 -9.45 -18.35 0.19
C MET A 323 -9.95 -19.63 -0.46
N GLU A 324 -9.11 -20.31 -1.23
CA GLU A 324 -9.42 -21.58 -1.91
C GLU A 324 -9.10 -22.80 -1.07
N SER A 325 -8.25 -22.67 -0.04
CA SER A 325 -7.86 -23.77 0.84
C SER A 325 -9.02 -24.18 1.74
N THR A 326 -9.36 -25.47 1.73
CA THR A 326 -10.39 -26.04 2.60
C THR A 326 -9.84 -26.49 3.95
N ASP A 327 -8.54 -26.80 3.99
CA ASP A 327 -7.85 -27.26 5.20
C ASP A 327 -7.09 -26.12 5.89
N PRO A 328 -6.89 -26.19 7.21
CA PRO A 328 -6.04 -25.25 7.94
C PRO A 328 -4.59 -25.33 7.42
N VAL A 329 -4.14 -24.30 6.74
CA VAL A 329 -2.74 -24.18 6.28
C VAL A 329 -2.00 -23.24 7.24
N PRO A 330 -0.81 -23.62 7.75
CA PRO A 330 0.01 -22.71 8.55
C PRO A 330 0.29 -21.40 7.82
N ALA A 331 0.42 -20.32 8.58
CA ALA A 331 0.79 -19.02 8.03
C ALA A 331 2.18 -19.08 7.40
N ARG A 332 2.35 -18.48 6.23
CA ARG A 332 3.60 -18.44 5.47
C ARG A 332 4.15 -17.02 5.40
N THR A 333 5.47 -16.91 5.45
CA THR A 333 6.16 -15.66 5.15
C THR A 333 6.95 -15.83 3.86
N ILE A 334 6.69 -14.96 2.88
CA ILE A 334 7.44 -14.86 1.63
C ILE A 334 8.32 -13.63 1.74
N GLU A 335 9.63 -13.80 1.63
CA GLU A 335 10.59 -12.68 1.57
C GLU A 335 11.04 -12.49 0.12
N LEU A 336 10.75 -11.34 -0.45
CA LEU A 336 11.15 -10.98 -1.81
C LEU A 336 12.55 -10.35 -1.81
N PRO A 337 13.38 -10.69 -2.80
CA PRO A 337 14.71 -10.12 -2.91
C PRO A 337 14.67 -8.64 -3.29
N VAL A 338 15.72 -7.92 -2.92
CA VAL A 338 15.98 -6.55 -3.33
C VAL A 338 17.36 -6.45 -3.98
N THR A 339 17.57 -5.46 -4.85
CA THR A 339 18.83 -5.27 -5.59
C THR A 339 19.35 -3.85 -5.38
N LEU A 340 20.68 -3.70 -5.38
CA LEU A 340 21.33 -2.39 -5.40
C LEU A 340 21.44 -1.91 -6.85
N ARG A 341 20.82 -0.78 -7.17
CA ARG A 341 20.93 -0.07 -8.46
C ARG A 341 21.73 1.22 -8.26
N ILE A 342 22.85 1.34 -8.94
CA ILE A 342 23.69 2.55 -8.91
C ILE A 342 23.15 3.50 -9.98
N ILE A 343 22.82 4.71 -9.55
CA ILE A 343 22.42 5.81 -10.43
C ILE A 343 23.70 6.53 -10.82
N ARG A 344 24.04 6.51 -12.10
CA ARG A 344 25.19 7.27 -12.59
C ARG A 344 24.77 8.71 -12.83
N PRO A 345 25.48 9.70 -12.30
CA PRO A 345 25.22 11.10 -12.58
C PRO A 345 25.48 11.45 -14.04
#